data_cb9cc57f5e8a8cdf8a43ccec7fd9ce24
#
_entry.id   cb9cc57f5e8a8cdf8a43ccec7fd9ce24
#
_cell.length_a   1.000
_cell.length_b   1.000
_cell.length_c   1.000
_cell.angle_alpha   90.00
_cell.angle_beta   90.00
_cell.angle_gamma   90.00
#
_symmetry.space_group_name_H-M   'P 1'
#
loop_
_entity.id
_entity.type
_entity.pdbx_description
1 polymer ?
#
loop_
_entity_poly.entity_id
_entity_poly.type
_entity_poly.pdbx_seq_one_letter_code
_entity_poly.pdbx_strand_id
1 'polypeptide(L)'
;FLTGAGVLLNQALINYALAFLAGRGHTPLGTPFFMRKDRMAECAQLADFDEQLYKVSEGEDKEDKYLIATSEQTCCSFLRKRWIQPKELPIRLAGYSTCFRKEAGSHGRDTLGIFRVHQFEKVEQFVAVSPDGDESWQEMERMIGNSEAFYQSLGLPYQVVNIVSGELNDAAAKKYDLEAWFPSSKTWRELVSCSNCTDFQSRRLEIRCGAAQKGPEKKKSYVHLLNSTLTATERTLCCILENWQTEEGFVVPPALRPWMQGIEFIPFVKKLDKKGKLVEVSPPPPPLFAPKETEPVEAKTAAEMIATLNLGQ
;
A
#
# COMPACT_ATOMS: atom_id res chain seq x y z
N PHE A 1 -18.32 -4.69 4.40
CA PHE A 1 -18.56 -3.70 3.36
C PHE A 1 -18.27 -2.30 3.89
N LEU A 2 -17.62 -1.46 3.09
CA LEU A 2 -17.59 -0.03 3.30
C LEU A 2 -18.79 0.59 2.55
N THR A 3 -19.42 1.61 3.16
CA THR A 3 -20.54 2.33 2.54
C THR A 3 -20.40 3.84 2.78
N GLY A 4 -21.00 4.65 1.89
CA GLY A 4 -21.05 6.10 2.04
C GLY A 4 -19.69 6.74 2.34
N ALA A 5 -19.58 7.46 3.45
CA ALA A 5 -18.36 8.13 3.86
C ALA A 5 -17.14 7.20 4.01
N GLY A 6 -17.36 5.92 4.37
CA GLY A 6 -16.27 4.95 4.51
C GLY A 6 -15.59 4.65 3.16
N VAL A 7 -16.36 4.55 2.06
CA VAL A 7 -15.81 4.38 0.71
C VAL A 7 -15.00 5.61 0.30
N LEU A 8 -15.56 6.80 0.55
CA LEU A 8 -14.90 8.05 0.17
C LEU A 8 -13.61 8.29 0.95
N LEU A 9 -13.60 7.97 2.25
CA LEU A 9 -12.41 8.09 3.09
C LEU A 9 -11.31 7.10 2.64
N ASN A 10 -11.69 5.87 2.27
CA ASN A 10 -10.76 4.90 1.72
C ASN A 10 -10.14 5.40 0.41
N GLN A 11 -10.96 5.91 -0.51
CA GLN A 11 -10.48 6.46 -1.77
C GLN A 11 -9.63 7.73 -1.58
N ALA A 12 -10.01 8.58 -0.64
CA ALA A 12 -9.23 9.76 -0.27
C ALA A 12 -7.83 9.39 0.24
N LEU A 13 -7.73 8.36 1.08
CA LEU A 13 -6.46 7.87 1.60
C LEU A 13 -5.56 7.33 0.48
N ILE A 14 -6.11 6.56 -0.48
CA ILE A 14 -5.36 6.05 -1.63
C ILE A 14 -4.85 7.19 -2.50
N ASN A 15 -5.72 8.13 -2.87
CA ASN A 15 -5.36 9.24 -3.73
C ASN A 15 -4.31 10.16 -3.07
N TYR A 16 -4.47 10.42 -1.78
CA TYR A 16 -3.49 11.19 -1.01
C TYR A 16 -2.14 10.46 -0.97
N ALA A 17 -2.13 9.16 -0.69
CA ALA A 17 -0.90 8.36 -0.63
C ALA A 17 -0.14 8.36 -1.97
N LEU A 18 -0.84 8.19 -3.08
CA LEU A 18 -0.25 8.23 -4.42
C LEU A 18 0.33 9.62 -4.74
N ALA A 19 -0.42 10.70 -4.48
CA ALA A 19 0.04 12.06 -4.68
C ALA A 19 1.24 12.41 -3.77
N PHE A 20 1.22 11.92 -2.53
CA PHE A 20 2.31 12.11 -1.56
C PHE A 20 3.62 11.47 -2.06
N LEU A 21 3.58 10.25 -2.57
CA LEU A 21 4.75 9.58 -3.13
C LEU A 21 5.19 10.17 -4.47
N ALA A 22 4.25 10.55 -5.35
CA ALA A 22 4.56 11.23 -6.60
C ALA A 22 5.33 12.54 -6.34
N GLY A 23 4.91 13.32 -5.34
CA GLY A 23 5.63 14.52 -4.89
C GLY A 23 7.03 14.25 -4.30
N ARG A 24 7.35 12.98 -4.03
CA ARG A 24 8.67 12.52 -3.53
C ARG A 24 9.48 11.73 -4.57
N GLY A 25 9.09 11.84 -5.84
CA GLY A 25 9.82 11.26 -6.96
C GLY A 25 9.54 9.79 -7.21
N HIS A 26 8.44 9.23 -6.69
CA HIS A 26 7.99 7.91 -7.06
C HIS A 26 7.02 7.98 -8.24
N THR A 27 7.15 7.06 -9.17
CA THR A 27 6.24 6.91 -10.30
C THR A 27 5.07 6.01 -9.87
N PRO A 28 3.81 6.49 -9.89
CA PRO A 28 2.66 5.66 -9.63
C PRO A 28 2.56 4.49 -10.62
N LEU A 29 2.30 3.30 -10.12
CA LEU A 29 2.17 2.07 -10.90
C LEU A 29 0.94 1.29 -10.47
N GLY A 30 -0.08 1.24 -11.32
CA GLY A 30 -1.22 0.32 -11.18
C GLY A 30 -0.81 -1.08 -11.62
N THR A 31 -0.93 -2.06 -10.75
CA THR A 31 -0.45 -3.41 -11.01
C THR A 31 -1.59 -4.40 -11.27
N PRO A 32 -1.38 -5.48 -12.04
CA PRO A 32 -2.34 -6.57 -12.10
C PRO A 32 -2.46 -7.28 -10.74
N PHE A 33 -3.60 -7.94 -10.50
CA PHE A 33 -3.86 -8.67 -9.25
C PHE A 33 -3.53 -10.16 -9.36
N PHE A 34 -3.25 -10.65 -10.56
CA PHE A 34 -2.95 -12.03 -10.86
C PHE A 34 -1.50 -12.19 -11.28
N MET A 35 -0.87 -13.24 -10.81
CA MET A 35 0.44 -13.67 -11.31
C MET A 35 0.41 -15.16 -11.63
N ARG A 36 1.11 -15.54 -12.70
CA ARG A 36 1.38 -16.94 -13.00
C ARG A 36 2.25 -17.55 -11.91
N LYS A 37 2.07 -18.85 -11.65
CA LYS A 37 2.82 -19.57 -10.62
C LYS A 37 4.33 -19.39 -10.75
N ASP A 38 4.87 -19.54 -11.98
CA ASP A 38 6.30 -19.41 -12.26
C ASP A 38 6.83 -18.00 -11.93
N ARG A 39 6.04 -16.94 -12.18
CA ARG A 39 6.41 -15.55 -11.86
C ARG A 39 6.32 -15.26 -10.39
N MET A 40 5.29 -15.78 -9.73
CA MET A 40 5.13 -15.63 -8.29
C MET A 40 6.30 -16.30 -7.55
N ALA A 41 6.75 -17.48 -7.98
CA ALA A 41 7.87 -18.21 -7.40
C ALA A 41 9.22 -17.47 -7.49
N GLU A 42 9.38 -16.55 -8.45
CA GLU A 42 10.58 -15.72 -8.54
C GLU A 42 10.60 -14.58 -7.50
N CYS A 43 9.43 -14.16 -6.99
CA CYS A 43 9.27 -13.00 -6.10
C CYS A 43 8.95 -13.37 -4.65
N ALA A 44 8.26 -14.49 -4.44
CA ALA A 44 7.76 -14.93 -3.14
C ALA A 44 8.39 -16.27 -2.72
N GLN A 45 8.32 -16.58 -1.44
CA GLN A 45 8.76 -17.88 -0.93
C GLN A 45 7.75 -18.96 -1.31
N LEU A 46 8.22 -20.12 -1.78
CA LEU A 46 7.35 -21.23 -2.15
C LEU A 46 6.52 -21.79 -0.98
N ALA A 47 7.07 -21.76 0.23
CA ALA A 47 6.37 -22.18 1.45
C ALA A 47 5.10 -21.35 1.71
N ASP A 48 5.07 -20.08 1.30
CA ASP A 48 3.94 -19.18 1.52
C ASP A 48 2.77 -19.41 0.55
N PHE A 49 2.99 -20.16 -0.56
CA PHE A 49 1.97 -20.31 -1.61
C PHE A 49 0.69 -20.97 -1.12
N ASP A 50 0.81 -22.07 -0.40
CA ASP A 50 -0.36 -22.83 0.04
C ASP A 50 -1.01 -22.24 1.29
N GLU A 51 -0.24 -21.57 2.13
CA GLU A 51 -0.71 -21.02 3.40
C GLU A 51 -1.28 -19.60 3.25
N GLN A 52 -0.66 -18.76 2.43
CA GLN A 52 -0.98 -17.33 2.38
C GLN A 52 -1.67 -16.86 1.09
N LEU A 53 -1.39 -17.53 -0.07
CA LEU A 53 -1.85 -17.04 -1.37
C LEU A 53 -3.12 -17.74 -1.84
N TYR A 54 -4.04 -16.95 -2.39
CA TYR A 54 -5.21 -17.49 -3.09
C TYR A 54 -4.80 -17.98 -4.49
N LYS A 55 -5.10 -19.25 -4.74
CA LYS A 55 -4.93 -19.90 -6.04
C LYS A 55 -6.20 -19.72 -6.88
N VAL A 56 -6.03 -19.39 -8.14
CA VAL A 56 -7.11 -19.33 -9.15
C VAL A 56 -6.79 -20.35 -10.23
N SER A 57 -7.66 -21.35 -10.36
CA SER A 57 -7.55 -22.41 -11.36
C SER A 57 -8.63 -22.27 -12.41
N GLU A 58 -8.28 -22.39 -13.69
CA GLU A 58 -9.20 -22.32 -14.84
C GLU A 58 -9.54 -23.71 -15.41
N GLY A 59 -9.24 -24.79 -14.68
CA GLY A 59 -9.43 -26.19 -15.08
C GLY A 59 -8.11 -26.96 -15.15
N GLU A 60 -8.21 -28.29 -15.39
CA GLU A 60 -7.07 -29.22 -15.29
C GLU A 60 -5.95 -28.97 -16.31
N ASP A 61 -6.28 -28.44 -17.48
CA ASP A 61 -5.33 -28.21 -18.58
C ASP A 61 -4.74 -26.79 -18.63
N LYS A 62 -5.06 -25.91 -17.67
CA LYS A 62 -4.60 -24.51 -17.67
C LYS A 62 -3.67 -24.22 -16.51
N GLU A 63 -2.69 -23.34 -16.79
CA GLU A 63 -1.73 -22.91 -15.78
C GLU A 63 -2.41 -22.14 -14.65
N ASP A 64 -2.21 -22.59 -13.41
CA ASP A 64 -2.68 -21.92 -12.21
C ASP A 64 -2.12 -20.49 -12.09
N LYS A 65 -2.96 -19.59 -11.65
CA LYS A 65 -2.60 -18.24 -11.30
C LYS A 65 -2.79 -18.04 -9.79
N TYR A 66 -2.13 -17.03 -9.26
CA TYR A 66 -2.24 -16.66 -7.86
C TYR A 66 -2.59 -15.18 -7.75
N LEU A 67 -3.48 -14.85 -6.81
CA LEU A 67 -3.74 -13.48 -6.42
C LEU A 67 -2.56 -12.94 -5.62
N ILE A 68 -2.18 -11.68 -5.88
CA ILE A 68 -1.06 -11.05 -5.18
C ILE A 68 -1.40 -10.74 -3.74
N ALA A 69 -0.44 -10.94 -2.84
CA ALA A 69 -0.52 -10.52 -1.44
C ALA A 69 -0.06 -9.07 -1.22
N THR A 70 0.68 -8.53 -2.18
CA THR A 70 1.26 -7.19 -2.18
C THR A 70 1.70 -6.80 -3.58
N SER A 71 1.64 -5.51 -3.92
CA SER A 71 2.17 -5.01 -5.20
C SER A 71 3.69 -5.12 -5.32
N GLU A 72 4.43 -5.36 -4.24
CA GLU A 72 5.85 -5.71 -4.30
C GLU A 72 6.11 -6.83 -5.31
N GLN A 73 5.29 -7.90 -5.29
CA GLN A 73 5.43 -9.05 -6.17
C GLN A 73 5.34 -8.66 -7.65
N THR A 74 4.39 -7.81 -7.99
CA THR A 74 4.21 -7.32 -9.35
C THR A 74 5.22 -6.25 -9.74
N CYS A 75 5.66 -5.38 -8.83
CA CYS A 75 6.74 -4.43 -9.06
C CYS A 75 8.08 -5.14 -9.37
N CYS A 76 8.39 -6.21 -8.62
CA CYS A 76 9.51 -7.09 -8.91
C CYS A 76 9.41 -7.66 -10.33
N SER A 77 8.26 -8.21 -10.69
CA SER A 77 8.01 -8.78 -12.01
C SER A 77 8.08 -7.75 -13.13
N PHE A 78 7.68 -6.51 -12.89
CA PHE A 78 7.78 -5.40 -13.85
C PHE A 78 9.22 -5.10 -14.26
N LEU A 79 10.18 -5.25 -13.35
CA LEU A 79 11.60 -5.05 -13.62
C LEU A 79 12.31 -6.32 -14.09
N ARG A 80 11.65 -7.45 -14.13
CA ARG A 80 12.21 -8.77 -14.47
C ARG A 80 13.02 -8.77 -15.76
N LYS A 81 14.22 -9.38 -15.73
CA LYS A 81 15.18 -9.52 -16.85
C LYS A 81 15.67 -8.19 -17.45
N ARG A 82 15.47 -7.09 -16.76
CA ARG A 82 16.00 -5.79 -17.20
C ARG A 82 17.49 -5.68 -16.91
N TRP A 83 18.19 -5.00 -17.82
CA TRP A 83 19.52 -4.47 -17.62
C TRP A 83 19.38 -2.97 -17.37
N ILE A 84 19.56 -2.55 -16.14
CA ILE A 84 19.37 -1.17 -15.72
C ILE A 84 20.74 -0.49 -15.68
N GLN A 85 20.86 0.60 -16.44
CA GLN A 85 22.09 1.38 -16.42
C GLN A 85 22.19 2.17 -15.12
N PRO A 86 23.41 2.40 -14.57
CA PRO A 86 23.57 3.17 -13.33
C PRO A 86 22.90 4.54 -13.36
N LYS A 87 22.86 5.20 -14.51
CA LYS A 87 22.21 6.51 -14.71
C LYS A 87 20.67 6.46 -14.62
N GLU A 88 20.07 5.29 -14.73
CA GLU A 88 18.61 5.08 -14.59
C GLU A 88 18.21 4.85 -13.12
N LEU A 89 19.19 4.61 -12.24
CA LEU A 89 18.96 4.39 -10.81
C LEU A 89 19.02 5.71 -10.02
N PRO A 90 18.25 5.83 -8.96
CA PRO A 90 17.30 4.87 -8.44
C PRO A 90 15.97 4.88 -9.22
N ILE A 91 15.36 3.71 -9.41
CA ILE A 91 13.98 3.58 -9.92
C ILE A 91 13.06 3.51 -8.71
N ARG A 92 12.17 4.48 -8.56
CA ARG A 92 11.18 4.56 -7.47
C ARG A 92 9.78 4.40 -8.02
N LEU A 93 9.05 3.41 -7.53
CA LEU A 93 7.67 3.12 -7.91
C LEU A 93 6.75 3.25 -6.70
N ALA A 94 5.58 3.83 -6.91
CA ALA A 94 4.47 3.79 -5.97
C ALA A 94 3.46 2.76 -6.46
N GLY A 95 3.62 1.51 -6.04
CA GLY A 95 2.78 0.39 -6.46
C GLY A 95 1.42 0.45 -5.78
N TYR A 96 0.34 0.56 -6.55
CA TYR A 96 -1.03 0.52 -6.04
C TYR A 96 -1.74 -0.74 -6.51
N SER A 97 -2.36 -1.45 -5.58
CA SER A 97 -3.15 -2.65 -5.88
C SER A 97 -4.13 -3.00 -4.77
N THR A 98 -5.15 -3.78 -5.13
CA THR A 98 -5.82 -4.68 -4.21
C THR A 98 -4.87 -5.83 -3.88
N CYS A 99 -4.84 -6.24 -2.63
CA CYS A 99 -4.03 -7.33 -2.09
C CYS A 99 -4.93 -8.39 -1.49
N PHE A 100 -4.52 -9.65 -1.56
CA PHE A 100 -5.31 -10.81 -1.13
C PHE A 100 -4.47 -11.72 -0.25
N ARG A 101 -4.96 -12.04 0.94
CA ARG A 101 -4.27 -12.94 1.89
C ARG A 101 -5.25 -13.91 2.49
N LYS A 102 -4.86 -15.19 2.60
CA LYS A 102 -5.71 -16.21 3.24
C LYS A 102 -5.84 -16.00 4.75
N GLU A 103 -4.89 -15.27 5.37
CA GLU A 103 -4.86 -15.04 6.82
C GLU A 103 -4.94 -16.34 7.63
N ALA A 104 -4.32 -17.41 7.11
CA ALA A 104 -4.33 -18.73 7.76
C ALA A 104 -3.74 -18.64 9.18
N GLY A 105 -4.41 -19.30 10.14
CA GLY A 105 -3.99 -19.27 11.54
C GLY A 105 -4.32 -18.00 12.32
N SER A 106 -4.93 -17.01 11.70
CA SER A 106 -5.32 -15.76 12.36
C SER A 106 -6.57 -15.96 13.21
N HIS A 107 -6.47 -15.68 14.50
CA HIS A 107 -7.57 -15.80 15.46
C HIS A 107 -7.60 -14.61 16.42
N GLY A 108 -8.76 -14.35 17.02
CA GLY A 108 -8.91 -13.35 18.08
C GLY A 108 -9.44 -12.00 17.61
N ARG A 109 -9.15 -10.95 18.38
CA ARG A 109 -9.75 -9.60 18.18
C ARG A 109 -9.39 -8.96 16.84
N ASP A 110 -8.25 -9.29 16.28
CA ASP A 110 -7.76 -8.69 15.04
C ASP A 110 -8.56 -9.13 13.81
N THR A 111 -9.31 -10.24 13.91
CA THR A 111 -10.23 -10.70 12.86
C THR A 111 -11.61 -10.04 12.92
N LEU A 112 -11.85 -9.21 13.95
CA LEU A 112 -13.09 -8.42 14.05
C LEU A 112 -12.95 -7.11 13.28
N GLY A 113 -14.06 -6.65 12.69
CA GLY A 113 -14.09 -5.42 11.90
C GLY A 113 -13.32 -5.55 10.58
N ILE A 114 -12.50 -4.54 10.27
CA ILE A 114 -11.74 -4.46 9.00
C ILE A 114 -10.23 -4.42 9.20
N PHE A 115 -9.71 -4.62 10.41
CA PHE A 115 -8.27 -4.52 10.69
C PHE A 115 -7.46 -5.63 10.02
N ARG A 116 -8.00 -6.85 9.98
CA ARG A 116 -7.39 -8.01 9.34
C ARG A 116 -8.43 -8.69 8.44
N VAL A 117 -8.24 -8.54 7.15
CA VAL A 117 -9.19 -8.96 6.11
C VAL A 117 -8.49 -9.71 4.98
N HIS A 118 -9.26 -10.50 4.23
CA HIS A 118 -8.73 -11.30 3.12
C HIS A 118 -8.46 -10.49 1.86
N GLN A 119 -9.10 -9.33 1.73
CA GLN A 119 -8.94 -8.41 0.61
C GLN A 119 -8.83 -6.98 1.13
N PHE A 120 -7.81 -6.26 0.71
CA PHE A 120 -7.55 -4.87 1.10
C PHE A 120 -6.76 -4.15 0.01
N GLU A 121 -6.67 -2.83 0.12
CA GLU A 121 -5.92 -2.01 -0.82
C GLU A 121 -4.65 -1.47 -0.15
N LYS A 122 -3.58 -1.38 -0.94
CA LYS A 122 -2.29 -0.94 -0.45
C LYS A 122 -1.58 -0.04 -1.45
N VAL A 123 -0.95 1.02 -0.94
CA VAL A 123 0.05 1.81 -1.67
C VAL A 123 1.42 1.46 -1.09
N GLU A 124 2.31 1.01 -1.97
CA GLU A 124 3.63 0.48 -1.65
C GLU A 124 4.73 1.33 -2.27
N GLN A 125 5.76 1.65 -1.51
CA GLN A 125 7.03 2.14 -2.04
C GLN A 125 7.86 0.94 -2.49
N PHE A 126 8.26 0.92 -3.75
CA PHE A 126 9.16 -0.09 -4.29
C PHE A 126 10.33 0.59 -5.00
N VAL A 127 11.55 0.24 -4.62
CA VAL A 127 12.74 0.93 -5.13
C VAL A 127 13.80 -0.06 -5.57
N ALA A 128 14.40 0.22 -6.74
CA ALA A 128 15.62 -0.40 -7.20
C ALA A 128 16.75 0.63 -7.15
N VAL A 129 17.87 0.27 -6.52
CA VAL A 129 19.05 1.11 -6.39
C VAL A 129 20.32 0.40 -6.86
N SER A 130 21.42 1.16 -7.01
CA SER A 130 22.74 0.59 -7.23
C SER A 130 23.12 -0.39 -6.12
N PRO A 131 23.80 -1.49 -6.45
CA PRO A 131 24.36 -2.39 -5.45
C PRO A 131 25.65 -1.85 -4.82
N ASP A 132 26.18 -0.72 -5.32
CA ASP A 132 27.45 -0.17 -4.89
C ASP A 132 27.30 0.69 -3.63
N GLY A 133 28.31 0.60 -2.75
CA GLY A 133 28.37 1.40 -1.53
C GLY A 133 27.21 1.14 -0.55
N ASP A 134 26.69 2.21 0.02
CA ASP A 134 25.62 2.20 1.02
C ASP A 134 24.28 2.74 0.51
N GLU A 135 24.11 2.88 -0.80
CA GLU A 135 22.92 3.47 -1.42
C GLU A 135 21.62 2.79 -0.97
N SER A 136 21.59 1.46 -0.86
CA SER A 136 20.38 0.74 -0.42
C SER A 136 20.03 1.04 1.06
N TRP A 137 21.03 1.29 1.89
CA TRP A 137 20.81 1.66 3.29
C TRP A 137 20.29 3.07 3.42
N GLN A 138 20.85 4.02 2.67
CA GLN A 138 20.35 5.40 2.61
C GLN A 138 18.92 5.47 2.06
N GLU A 139 18.62 4.67 1.04
CA GLU A 139 17.26 4.62 0.48
C GLU A 139 16.27 4.00 1.47
N MET A 140 16.67 3.01 2.26
CA MET A 140 15.83 2.45 3.33
C MET A 140 15.44 3.54 4.35
N GLU A 141 16.40 4.35 4.81
CA GLU A 141 16.14 5.48 5.71
C GLU A 141 15.20 6.52 5.06
N ARG A 142 15.34 6.77 3.76
CA ARG A 142 14.44 7.64 3.01
C ARG A 142 13.01 7.09 2.98
N MET A 143 12.85 5.78 2.72
CA MET A 143 11.54 5.14 2.61
C MET A 143 10.80 5.12 3.94
N ILE A 144 11.49 4.79 5.05
CA ILE A 144 10.85 4.87 6.37
C ILE A 144 10.54 6.32 6.75
N GLY A 145 11.41 7.28 6.44
CA GLY A 145 11.16 8.71 6.64
C GLY A 145 9.98 9.24 5.84
N ASN A 146 9.72 8.71 4.62
CA ASN A 146 8.49 9.00 3.88
C ASN A 146 7.26 8.51 4.64
N SER A 147 7.31 7.29 5.19
CA SER A 147 6.20 6.75 5.97
C SER A 147 5.97 7.56 7.25
N GLU A 148 7.02 7.94 7.98
CA GLU A 148 6.91 8.81 9.14
C GLU A 148 6.22 10.14 8.79
N ALA A 149 6.69 10.83 7.73
CA ALA A 149 6.10 12.08 7.28
C ALA A 149 4.62 11.92 6.84
N PHE A 150 4.27 10.78 6.24
CA PHE A 150 2.89 10.47 5.88
C PHE A 150 1.99 10.32 7.12
N TYR A 151 2.40 9.53 8.11
CA TYR A 151 1.62 9.34 9.34
C TYR A 151 1.59 10.60 10.21
N GLN A 152 2.65 11.40 10.23
CA GLN A 152 2.66 12.74 10.86
C GLN A 152 1.61 13.65 10.22
N SER A 153 1.51 13.65 8.88
CA SER A 153 0.52 14.47 8.17
C SER A 153 -0.92 14.08 8.45
N LEU A 154 -1.15 12.80 8.81
CA LEU A 154 -2.44 12.29 9.25
C LEU A 154 -2.72 12.55 10.74
N GLY A 155 -1.76 13.09 11.50
CA GLY A 155 -1.88 13.36 12.93
C GLY A 155 -1.99 12.10 13.78
N LEU A 156 -1.35 11.01 13.36
CA LEU A 156 -1.38 9.73 14.07
C LEU A 156 -0.12 9.53 14.91
N PRO A 157 -0.24 9.17 16.20
CA PRO A 157 0.92 8.78 17.01
C PRO A 157 1.52 7.49 16.48
N TYR A 158 2.84 7.46 16.32
CA TYR A 158 3.57 6.30 15.82
C TYR A 158 4.92 6.13 16.51
N GLN A 159 5.49 4.96 16.36
CA GLN A 159 6.89 4.64 16.67
C GLN A 159 7.50 3.79 15.55
N VAL A 160 8.81 3.88 15.36
CA VAL A 160 9.56 3.02 14.43
C VAL A 160 10.34 1.99 15.25
N VAL A 161 10.20 0.72 14.89
CA VAL A 161 10.88 -0.39 15.54
C VAL A 161 11.79 -1.10 14.53
N ASN A 162 13.00 -1.47 15.00
CA ASN A 162 13.89 -2.29 14.20
C ASN A 162 13.62 -3.76 14.50
N ILE A 163 13.29 -4.53 13.47
CA ILE A 163 12.95 -5.95 13.61
C ILE A 163 14.20 -6.77 13.85
N VAL A 164 14.14 -7.64 14.86
CA VAL A 164 15.24 -8.53 15.22
C VAL A 164 15.48 -9.58 14.13
N SER A 165 16.71 -10.05 14.00
CA SER A 165 17.11 -10.97 12.91
C SER A 165 16.30 -12.27 12.86
N GLY A 166 15.83 -12.76 14.01
CA GLY A 166 15.02 -13.99 14.08
C GLY A 166 13.59 -13.85 13.52
N GLU A 167 13.11 -12.61 13.30
CA GLU A 167 11.76 -12.32 12.79
C GLU A 167 11.79 -11.75 11.35
N LEU A 168 12.97 -11.72 10.72
CA LEU A 168 13.09 -11.32 9.32
C LEU A 168 12.55 -12.43 8.41
N ASN A 169 11.86 -12.03 7.33
CA ASN A 169 11.62 -12.96 6.23
C ASN A 169 12.92 -13.23 5.48
N ASP A 170 12.97 -14.33 4.72
CA ASP A 170 14.19 -14.79 4.03
C ASP A 170 14.76 -13.77 3.03
N ALA A 171 13.94 -12.87 2.51
CA ALA A 171 14.36 -11.88 1.54
C ALA A 171 15.03 -10.66 2.18
N ALA A 172 14.70 -10.32 3.42
CA ALA A 172 15.11 -9.09 4.06
C ALA A 172 16.49 -9.22 4.75
N ALA A 173 17.40 -8.33 4.43
CA ALA A 173 18.65 -8.15 5.18
C ALA A 173 18.47 -7.25 6.41
N LYS A 174 17.49 -6.33 6.36
CA LYS A 174 17.09 -5.46 7.47
C LYS A 174 15.63 -5.06 7.27
N LYS A 175 14.91 -4.87 8.36
CA LYS A 175 13.51 -4.47 8.36
C LYS A 175 13.21 -3.49 9.48
N TYR A 176 12.47 -2.43 9.13
CA TYR A 176 11.80 -1.56 10.08
C TYR A 176 10.29 -1.77 9.97
N ASP A 177 9.60 -1.70 11.11
CA ASP A 177 8.15 -1.53 11.12
C ASP A 177 7.81 -0.16 11.73
N LEU A 178 6.82 0.52 11.16
CA LEU A 178 6.18 1.66 11.79
C LEU A 178 4.87 1.16 12.40
N GLU A 179 4.77 1.32 13.70
CA GLU A 179 3.59 0.97 14.49
C GLU A 179 2.87 2.25 14.91
N ALA A 180 1.55 2.29 14.76
CA ALA A 180 0.73 3.38 15.27
C ALA A 180 -0.04 2.97 16.53
N TRP A 181 -0.40 3.97 17.33
CA TRP A 181 -1.15 3.77 18.56
C TRP A 181 -2.64 3.59 18.28
N PHE A 182 -3.22 2.53 18.85
CA PHE A 182 -4.65 2.23 18.81
C PHE A 182 -5.26 2.42 20.19
N PRO A 183 -5.98 3.55 20.43
CA PRO A 183 -6.52 3.89 21.75
C PRO A 183 -7.49 2.86 22.32
N SER A 184 -8.32 2.23 21.47
CA SER A 184 -9.31 1.23 21.87
C SER A 184 -8.68 -0.01 22.50
N SER A 185 -7.60 -0.52 21.91
CA SER A 185 -6.88 -1.69 22.40
C SER A 185 -5.71 -1.32 23.33
N LYS A 186 -5.34 -0.05 23.40
CA LYS A 186 -4.17 0.47 24.13
C LYS A 186 -2.89 -0.26 23.76
N THR A 187 -2.69 -0.45 22.44
CA THR A 187 -1.53 -1.15 21.89
C THR A 187 -0.99 -0.43 20.65
N TRP A 188 0.30 -0.63 20.42
CA TRP A 188 0.95 -0.32 19.16
C TRP A 188 0.68 -1.44 18.17
N ARG A 189 0.38 -1.08 16.91
CA ARG A 189 0.12 -2.05 15.85
C ARG A 189 0.81 -1.63 14.57
N GLU A 190 1.39 -2.60 13.88
CA GLU A 190 2.07 -2.42 12.60
C GLU A 190 1.13 -1.86 11.53
N LEU A 191 1.51 -0.73 10.94
CA LEU A 191 0.89 -0.15 9.75
C LEU A 191 1.84 -0.16 8.54
N VAL A 192 3.15 -0.19 8.77
CA VAL A 192 4.20 -0.17 7.75
C VAL A 192 5.24 -1.22 8.06
N SER A 193 5.64 -1.95 7.03
CA SER A 193 6.85 -2.76 7.03
C SER A 193 7.77 -2.24 5.93
N CYS A 194 9.02 -1.93 6.26
CA CYS A 194 10.03 -1.39 5.37
C CYS A 194 11.24 -2.31 5.34
N SER A 195 11.53 -2.93 4.20
CA SER A 195 12.55 -3.97 4.05
C SER A 195 13.60 -3.61 3.02
N ASN A 196 14.88 -3.81 3.37
CA ASN A 196 15.97 -3.86 2.42
C ASN A 196 16.28 -5.32 2.10
N CYS A 197 15.99 -5.75 0.87
CA CYS A 197 16.19 -7.11 0.39
C CYS A 197 17.53 -7.30 -0.33
N THR A 198 18.34 -6.25 -0.43
CA THR A 198 19.59 -6.25 -1.20
C THR A 198 19.40 -6.88 -2.58
N ASP A 199 20.23 -7.83 -2.99
CA ASP A 199 20.16 -8.49 -4.29
C ASP A 199 19.38 -9.83 -4.27
N PHE A 200 18.70 -10.18 -3.17
CA PHE A 200 18.05 -11.48 -3.00
C PHE A 200 17.01 -11.77 -4.10
N GLN A 201 16.08 -10.84 -4.30
CA GLN A 201 15.04 -10.99 -5.32
C GLN A 201 15.58 -10.72 -6.72
N SER A 202 16.47 -9.73 -6.88
CA SER A 202 16.98 -9.34 -8.20
C SER A 202 17.84 -10.42 -8.84
N ARG A 203 18.52 -11.27 -8.08
CA ARG A 203 19.22 -12.46 -8.60
C ARG A 203 18.26 -13.46 -9.24
N ARG A 204 17.13 -13.76 -8.57
CA ARG A 204 16.09 -14.68 -9.09
C ARG A 204 15.39 -14.11 -10.31
N LEU A 205 15.13 -12.81 -10.31
CA LEU A 205 14.45 -12.08 -11.37
C LEU A 205 15.37 -11.65 -12.53
N GLU A 206 16.68 -11.91 -12.42
CA GLU A 206 17.69 -11.47 -13.39
C GLU A 206 17.63 -9.95 -13.67
N ILE A 207 17.45 -9.13 -12.62
CA ILE A 207 17.44 -7.67 -12.70
C ILE A 207 18.86 -7.18 -12.48
N ARG A 208 19.54 -6.86 -13.57
CA ARG A 208 20.99 -6.61 -13.59
C ARG A 208 21.31 -5.13 -13.59
N CYS A 209 22.42 -4.77 -12.95
CA CYS A 209 22.99 -3.44 -12.97
C CYS A 209 24.14 -3.35 -13.98
N GLY A 210 24.19 -2.26 -14.74
CA GLY A 210 25.28 -1.96 -15.67
C GLY A 210 25.14 -2.60 -17.07
N ALA A 211 26.12 -2.36 -17.92
CA ALA A 211 26.13 -2.87 -19.27
C ALA A 211 26.45 -4.37 -19.34
N ALA A 212 25.90 -5.05 -20.36
CA ALA A 212 26.28 -6.42 -20.67
C ALA A 212 27.77 -6.46 -21.09
N GLN A 213 28.66 -6.86 -20.18
CA GLN A 213 30.08 -6.99 -20.48
C GLN A 213 30.33 -8.26 -21.31
N LYS A 214 31.14 -8.17 -22.33
CA LYS A 214 31.64 -9.32 -23.14
C LYS A 214 33.00 -9.77 -22.58
N GLY A 215 33.15 -11.03 -22.21
CA GLY A 215 34.43 -11.60 -21.76
C GLY A 215 34.29 -12.70 -20.70
N PRO A 216 35.32 -13.48 -20.43
CA PRO A 216 35.29 -14.61 -19.49
C PRO A 216 35.19 -14.22 -18.00
N GLU A 217 35.55 -13.00 -17.63
CA GLU A 217 35.55 -12.53 -16.23
C GLU A 217 34.31 -11.69 -15.85
N LYS A 218 33.16 -12.04 -16.39
CA LYS A 218 31.91 -11.30 -16.16
C LYS A 218 31.44 -11.45 -14.72
N LYS A 219 31.69 -10.47 -13.87
CA LYS A 219 30.97 -10.35 -12.60
C LYS A 219 29.55 -9.83 -12.90
N LYS A 220 28.53 -10.68 -12.71
CA LYS A 220 27.15 -10.26 -12.78
C LYS A 220 26.86 -9.35 -11.56
N SER A 221 26.43 -8.13 -11.82
CA SER A 221 25.95 -7.21 -10.79
C SER A 221 24.42 -7.15 -10.87
N TYR A 222 23.78 -7.19 -9.74
CA TYR A 222 22.32 -7.13 -9.60
C TYR A 222 21.95 -5.91 -8.78
N VAL A 223 20.85 -5.24 -9.14
CA VAL A 223 20.37 -4.10 -8.35
C VAL A 223 19.96 -4.54 -6.94
N HIS A 224 20.02 -3.65 -5.97
CA HIS A 224 19.37 -3.88 -4.68
C HIS A 224 17.91 -3.44 -4.77
N LEU A 225 17.01 -4.27 -4.20
CA LEU A 225 15.58 -4.01 -4.15
C LEU A 225 15.13 -3.74 -2.72
N LEU A 226 14.27 -2.75 -2.59
CA LEU A 226 13.66 -2.37 -1.32
C LEU A 226 12.16 -2.23 -1.52
N ASN A 227 11.41 -2.57 -0.49
CA ASN A 227 9.96 -2.36 -0.43
C ASN A 227 9.57 -1.77 0.92
N SER A 228 8.54 -0.94 0.91
CA SER A 228 7.96 -0.37 2.12
C SER A 228 6.51 -0.03 1.89
N THR A 229 5.64 -0.52 2.73
CA THR A 229 4.26 -0.04 2.76
C THR A 229 4.25 1.46 3.03
N LEU A 230 3.49 2.23 2.26
CA LEU A 230 3.10 3.57 2.69
C LEU A 230 1.82 3.49 3.50
N THR A 231 0.79 2.84 2.95
CA THR A 231 -0.47 2.60 3.67
C THR A 231 -1.17 1.35 3.15
N ALA A 232 -1.59 0.48 4.07
CA ALA A 232 -2.61 -0.52 3.88
C ALA A 232 -3.91 0.09 4.42
N THR A 233 -4.88 0.31 3.52
CA THR A 233 -5.97 1.25 3.82
C THR A 233 -6.84 0.79 4.97
N GLU A 234 -7.12 -0.49 5.09
CA GLU A 234 -7.98 -1.03 6.13
C GLU A 234 -7.46 -0.77 7.56
N ARG A 235 -6.16 -1.01 7.78
CA ARG A 235 -5.54 -0.77 9.09
C ARG A 235 -5.40 0.72 9.38
N THR A 236 -5.00 1.49 8.38
CA THR A 236 -4.85 2.94 8.51
C THR A 236 -6.19 3.61 8.77
N LEU A 237 -7.28 3.17 8.12
CA LEU A 237 -8.63 3.64 8.40
C LEU A 237 -9.05 3.35 9.83
N CYS A 238 -8.81 2.13 10.33
CA CYS A 238 -9.08 1.80 11.74
C CYS A 238 -8.33 2.74 12.68
N CYS A 239 -7.04 2.97 12.43
CA CYS A 239 -6.22 3.86 13.25
C CYS A 239 -6.71 5.31 13.21
N ILE A 240 -7.05 5.83 12.02
CA ILE A 240 -7.62 7.16 11.85
C ILE A 240 -8.93 7.28 12.62
N LEU A 241 -9.85 6.33 12.44
CA LEU A 241 -11.16 6.35 13.10
C LEU A 241 -11.02 6.31 14.61
N GLU A 242 -10.11 5.50 15.17
CA GLU A 242 -9.90 5.44 16.61
C GLU A 242 -9.28 6.72 17.19
N ASN A 243 -8.38 7.39 16.46
CA ASN A 243 -7.67 8.58 16.96
C ASN A 243 -8.44 9.89 16.73
N TRP A 244 -9.31 9.94 15.70
CA TRP A 244 -10.01 11.17 15.32
C TRP A 244 -11.51 11.15 15.64
N GLN A 245 -12.02 10.11 16.32
CA GLN A 245 -13.41 10.05 16.76
C GLN A 245 -13.69 11.03 17.89
N THR A 246 -14.95 11.50 17.94
CA THR A 246 -15.55 12.28 19.02
C THR A 246 -16.82 11.58 19.50
N GLU A 247 -17.52 12.16 20.47
CA GLU A 247 -18.81 11.61 20.91
C GLU A 247 -19.91 11.70 19.83
N GLU A 248 -19.79 12.64 18.89
CA GLU A 248 -20.82 12.93 17.90
C GLU A 248 -20.49 12.43 16.50
N GLY A 249 -19.23 12.12 16.24
CA GLY A 249 -18.79 11.75 14.91
C GLY A 249 -17.30 11.62 14.78
N PHE A 250 -16.81 11.81 13.57
CA PHE A 250 -15.43 11.62 13.17
C PHE A 250 -14.90 12.90 12.51
N VAL A 251 -13.78 13.43 13.01
CA VAL A 251 -13.08 14.57 12.41
C VAL A 251 -12.19 14.05 11.29
N VAL A 252 -12.35 14.57 10.09
CA VAL A 252 -11.51 14.20 8.93
C VAL A 252 -10.13 14.83 9.10
N PRO A 253 -9.03 14.04 9.11
CA PRO A 253 -7.68 14.60 9.17
C PRO A 253 -7.46 15.68 8.13
N PRO A 254 -6.84 16.81 8.46
CA PRO A 254 -6.66 17.93 7.52
C PRO A 254 -6.06 17.54 6.16
N ALA A 255 -5.10 16.61 6.15
CA ALA A 255 -4.46 16.11 4.92
C ALA A 255 -5.42 15.39 3.96
N LEU A 256 -6.52 14.82 4.48
CA LEU A 256 -7.51 14.10 3.67
C LEU A 256 -8.68 14.98 3.20
N ARG A 257 -8.89 16.15 3.79
CA ARG A 257 -10.03 17.04 3.45
C ARG A 257 -10.10 17.42 1.97
N PRO A 258 -8.98 17.76 1.29
CA PRO A 258 -9.01 18.07 -0.15
C PRO A 258 -9.53 16.90 -0.99
N TRP A 259 -9.28 15.67 -0.56
CA TRP A 259 -9.71 14.44 -1.22
C TRP A 259 -11.14 14.00 -0.83
N MET A 260 -11.71 14.66 0.16
CA MET A 260 -13.06 14.50 0.69
C MET A 260 -13.97 15.68 0.33
N GLN A 261 -13.68 16.41 -0.74
CA GLN A 261 -14.45 17.60 -1.17
C GLN A 261 -14.54 18.69 -0.09
N GLY A 262 -13.53 18.80 0.77
CA GLY A 262 -13.49 19.77 1.87
C GLY A 262 -14.28 19.35 3.13
N ILE A 263 -14.84 18.15 3.18
CA ILE A 263 -15.55 17.66 4.38
C ILE A 263 -14.57 17.58 5.55
N GLU A 264 -14.93 18.23 6.64
CA GLU A 264 -14.14 18.30 7.87
C GLU A 264 -14.65 17.37 8.97
N PHE A 265 -15.93 17.03 8.93
CA PHE A 265 -16.59 16.24 9.97
C PHE A 265 -17.62 15.29 9.38
N ILE A 266 -17.65 14.05 9.85
CA ILE A 266 -18.60 13.01 9.45
C ILE A 266 -19.39 12.62 10.71
N PRO A 267 -20.68 13.01 10.83
CA PRO A 267 -21.48 12.69 11.99
C PRO A 267 -21.82 11.19 12.06
N PHE A 268 -21.93 10.66 13.27
CA PHE A 268 -22.44 9.31 13.46
C PHE A 268 -23.94 9.25 13.17
N VAL A 269 -24.33 8.27 12.38
CA VAL A 269 -25.76 7.96 12.12
C VAL A 269 -26.31 6.97 13.15
N LYS A 270 -25.44 6.26 13.85
CA LYS A 270 -25.76 5.32 14.93
C LYS A 270 -24.83 5.51 16.12
N LYS A 271 -25.34 5.31 17.31
CA LYS A 271 -24.57 5.33 18.56
C LYS A 271 -24.96 4.17 19.46
N LEU A 272 -24.10 3.85 20.41
CA LEU A 272 -24.43 2.87 21.45
C LEU A 272 -25.37 3.52 22.49
N ASP A 273 -26.45 2.84 22.82
CA ASP A 273 -27.28 3.22 23.97
C ASP A 273 -26.63 2.79 25.29
N LYS A 274 -27.27 3.10 26.42
CA LYS A 274 -26.77 2.76 27.77
C LYS A 274 -26.62 1.25 28.00
N LYS A 275 -27.19 0.40 27.13
CA LYS A 275 -27.10 -1.06 27.19
C LYS A 275 -26.10 -1.62 26.17
N GLY A 276 -25.35 -0.76 25.47
CA GLY A 276 -24.39 -1.15 24.45
C GLY A 276 -25.03 -1.60 23.12
N LYS A 277 -26.31 -1.31 22.86
CA LYS A 277 -26.97 -1.60 21.61
C LYS A 277 -26.86 -0.42 20.64
N LEU A 278 -26.56 -0.70 19.37
CA LEU A 278 -26.56 0.32 18.30
C LEU A 278 -27.98 0.83 18.06
N VAL A 279 -28.19 2.14 18.20
CA VAL A 279 -29.43 2.84 17.93
C VAL A 279 -29.17 4.02 16.99
N GLU A 280 -30.18 4.36 16.18
CA GLU A 280 -30.11 5.52 15.29
C GLU A 280 -29.97 6.81 16.11
N VAL A 281 -29.19 7.76 15.59
CA VAL A 281 -29.08 9.11 16.15
C VAL A 281 -30.34 9.89 15.79
N SER A 282 -30.97 10.54 16.77
CA SER A 282 -32.19 11.33 16.55
C SER A 282 -31.98 12.77 17.05
N PRO A 283 -32.25 13.79 16.20
CA PRO A 283 -32.60 13.68 14.79
C PRO A 283 -31.44 13.12 13.95
N PRO A 284 -31.71 12.50 12.79
CA PRO A 284 -30.65 12.01 11.92
C PRO A 284 -29.80 13.18 11.41
N PRO A 285 -28.47 13.02 11.30
CA PRO A 285 -27.61 14.07 10.76
C PRO A 285 -27.98 14.37 9.30
N PRO A 286 -27.73 15.59 8.82
CA PRO A 286 -27.94 15.91 7.41
C PRO A 286 -27.06 15.02 6.51
N PRO A 287 -27.49 14.77 5.26
CA PRO A 287 -26.68 13.99 4.32
C PRO A 287 -25.34 14.70 4.08
N LEU A 288 -24.23 13.93 4.10
CA LEU A 288 -22.87 14.44 3.88
C LEU A 288 -22.72 15.16 2.53
N PHE A 289 -23.49 14.72 1.53
CA PHE A 289 -23.55 15.33 0.21
C PHE A 289 -25.00 15.70 -0.04
N ALA A 290 -25.34 16.97 0.21
CA ALA A 290 -26.59 17.48 -0.32
C ALA A 290 -26.51 17.45 -1.86
N PRO A 291 -27.54 17.02 -2.57
CA PRO A 291 -27.62 17.19 -4.02
C PRO A 291 -27.43 18.70 -4.30
N LYS A 292 -26.31 19.09 -4.89
CA LYS A 292 -26.25 20.42 -5.49
C LYS A 292 -27.24 20.39 -6.64
N GLU A 293 -28.11 21.41 -6.74
CA GLU A 293 -28.85 21.64 -7.98
C GLU A 293 -27.79 21.70 -9.08
N THR A 294 -27.70 20.63 -9.86
CA THR A 294 -26.72 20.56 -10.94
C THR A 294 -27.23 21.48 -12.03
N GLU A 295 -26.55 22.59 -12.26
CA GLU A 295 -26.61 23.19 -13.60
C GLU A 295 -26.25 22.06 -14.59
N PRO A 296 -26.98 21.96 -15.72
CA PRO A 296 -26.70 20.91 -16.69
C PRO A 296 -25.25 21.04 -17.14
N VAL A 297 -24.43 20.06 -16.75
CA VAL A 297 -23.06 19.96 -17.24
C VAL A 297 -23.16 19.66 -18.72
N GLU A 298 -22.79 20.61 -19.57
CA GLU A 298 -22.60 20.32 -20.99
C GLU A 298 -21.63 19.14 -21.10
N ALA A 299 -22.11 18.03 -21.63
CA ALA A 299 -21.32 16.82 -21.79
C ALA A 299 -20.20 17.08 -22.81
N LYS A 300 -18.99 17.35 -22.33
CA LYS A 300 -17.83 17.38 -23.19
C LYS A 300 -17.58 16.00 -23.76
N THR A 301 -17.33 15.92 -25.05
CA THR A 301 -17.00 14.66 -25.70
C THR A 301 -15.68 14.10 -25.14
N ALA A 302 -15.51 12.79 -25.19
CA ALA A 302 -14.25 12.16 -24.74
C ALA A 302 -13.02 12.76 -25.44
N ALA A 303 -13.17 13.21 -26.68
CA ALA A 303 -12.10 13.89 -27.44
C ALA A 303 -11.72 15.24 -26.84
N GLU A 304 -12.68 16.04 -26.37
CA GLU A 304 -12.43 17.33 -25.72
C GLU A 304 -11.82 17.13 -24.33
N MET A 305 -12.19 16.06 -23.60
CA MET A 305 -11.58 15.72 -22.32
C MET A 305 -10.13 15.26 -22.49
N ILE A 306 -9.83 14.45 -23.51
CA ILE A 306 -8.46 13.99 -23.82
C ILE A 306 -7.58 15.16 -24.29
N ALA A 307 -8.12 16.12 -25.04
CA ALA A 307 -7.37 17.29 -25.47
C ALA A 307 -6.98 18.24 -24.33
N THR A 308 -7.73 18.22 -23.20
CA THR A 308 -7.40 19.00 -21.99
C THR A 308 -6.44 18.26 -21.04
N LEU A 309 -6.31 16.95 -21.15
CA LEU A 309 -5.30 16.15 -20.47
C LEU A 309 -4.03 16.19 -21.34
N ASN A 310 -3.16 17.17 -21.12
CA ASN A 310 -1.81 17.19 -21.71
C ASN A 310 -1.06 15.98 -21.15
N LEU A 311 -1.32 14.80 -21.70
CA LEU A 311 -0.48 13.63 -21.56
C LEU A 311 0.76 13.91 -22.40
N GLY A 312 1.73 14.61 -21.82
CA GLY A 312 3.04 14.81 -22.44
C GLY A 312 3.61 13.45 -22.83
N GLN A 313 4.10 13.41 -24.06
CA GLN A 313 4.85 12.30 -24.67
C GLN A 313 6.12 12.00 -23.88
#